data_fe96c6e3afd006b54d5cdb9d5b3680ab
#
_entry.id   fe96c6e3afd006b54d5cdb9d5b3680ab
#
_cell.length_a   1.000
_cell.length_b   1.000
_cell.length_c   1.000
_cell.angle_alpha   90.00
_cell.angle_beta   90.00
_cell.angle_gamma   90.00
#
_symmetry.space_group_name_H-M   'P 1'
#
loop_
_entity.id
_entity.type
_entity.pdbx_description
1 polymer ?
#
loop_
_entity_poly.entity_id
_entity_poly.type
_entity_poly.pdbx_seq_one_letter_code
_entity_poly.pdbx_strand_id
1 'polypeptide(L)'
;MLNELHENNNFDQPADPVFVIGLPRSGTSLLFNLLSLDIAHRSPMYWEIMHLMPLAKTQTARKRREFKTNTELKLAKTIIPKLRAIHTIRATTPEECQQIATMNIRSFVYMCMADVPEYVEYLKNTSFDSVFKWHKKFYQALELNGKPTRWLLKDPSHIGHLPQILKEYPNAKFIHIHRDPTESVASFCSLTKNVRLAFSKKIDTDDIGKTVIDFWNHNLTKGMEDRKSLSSDQIVDIQYSEFVKNPLDHIKNTYQQLNFDMNIQTENKIQKYLEQDKNILKAEHRYTLDEFGLNQKDIKGQFKEYMLNYDF
;
A
#
# COMPACT_ATOMS: atom_id res chain seq x y z
N MET A 1 4.86 -14.90 -21.21
CA MET A 1 6.13 -14.82 -20.41
C MET A 1 5.96 -15.22 -18.95
N LEU A 2 5.22 -14.49 -18.05
CA LEU A 2 5.09 -14.91 -16.64
C LEU A 2 4.31 -16.23 -16.50
N ASN A 3 3.21 -16.40 -17.22
CA ASN A 3 2.45 -17.66 -17.23
C ASN A 3 3.30 -18.81 -17.79
N GLU A 4 3.98 -18.63 -18.90
CA GLU A 4 4.91 -19.62 -19.48
C GLU A 4 6.04 -19.99 -18.51
N LEU A 5 6.54 -19.01 -17.74
CA LEU A 5 7.53 -19.28 -16.70
C LEU A 5 6.95 -20.25 -15.66
N HIS A 6 5.66 -20.07 -15.27
CA HIS A 6 5.00 -20.93 -14.29
C HIS A 6 4.58 -22.29 -14.86
N GLU A 7 4.26 -22.38 -16.15
CA GLU A 7 3.97 -23.64 -16.83
C GLU A 7 5.22 -24.54 -16.95
N ASN A 8 6.39 -23.92 -17.08
CA ASN A 8 7.67 -24.62 -17.26
C ASN A 8 8.45 -24.85 -15.97
N ASN A 9 7.97 -24.41 -14.81
CA ASN A 9 8.65 -24.57 -13.52
C ASN A 9 7.65 -24.92 -12.42
N ASN A 10 8.06 -25.80 -11.52
CA ASN A 10 7.36 -26.01 -10.26
C ASN A 10 7.82 -24.95 -9.27
N PHE A 11 6.88 -24.16 -8.76
CA PHE A 11 7.15 -23.15 -7.75
C PHE A 11 6.61 -23.59 -6.40
N ASP A 12 7.45 -23.49 -5.38
CA ASP A 12 7.01 -23.58 -3.99
C ASP A 12 6.15 -22.38 -3.60
N GLN A 13 5.52 -22.45 -2.44
CA GLN A 13 4.93 -21.27 -1.82
C GLN A 13 6.01 -20.19 -1.67
N PRO A 14 5.70 -18.91 -2.00
CA PRO A 14 6.61 -17.83 -1.74
C PRO A 14 6.82 -17.67 -0.23
N ALA A 15 7.87 -16.93 0.17
CA ALA A 15 8.08 -16.59 1.56
C ALA A 15 6.85 -15.90 2.14
N ASP A 16 6.48 -16.26 3.37
CA ASP A 16 5.27 -15.76 4.02
C ASP A 16 5.27 -14.22 4.10
N PRO A 17 4.22 -13.57 3.62
CA PRO A 17 4.17 -12.12 3.59
C PRO A 17 3.63 -11.50 4.88
N VAL A 18 4.12 -10.30 5.16
CA VAL A 18 3.52 -9.35 6.10
C VAL A 18 2.91 -8.21 5.29
N PHE A 19 1.63 -7.98 5.45
CA PHE A 19 0.89 -6.92 4.77
C PHE A 19 0.67 -5.73 5.69
N VAL A 20 1.16 -4.56 5.30
CA VAL A 20 0.78 -3.29 5.92
C VAL A 20 -0.52 -2.82 5.27
N ILE A 21 -1.58 -2.72 6.07
CA ILE A 21 -2.93 -2.34 5.65
C ILE A 21 -3.44 -1.13 6.42
N GLY A 22 -4.47 -0.49 5.93
CA GLY A 22 -5.09 0.69 6.52
C GLY A 22 -5.61 1.63 5.44
N LEU A 23 -6.38 2.64 5.83
CA LEU A 23 -6.81 3.69 4.89
C LEU A 23 -5.61 4.33 4.19
N PRO A 24 -5.74 4.77 2.94
CA PRO A 24 -4.72 5.62 2.35
C PRO A 24 -4.52 6.86 3.22
N ARG A 25 -3.28 7.33 3.34
CA ARG A 25 -2.91 8.49 4.18
C ARG A 25 -3.03 8.27 5.70
N SER A 26 -3.17 7.03 6.16
CA SER A 26 -3.17 6.69 7.59
C SER A 26 -1.77 6.50 8.20
N GLY A 27 -0.68 6.75 7.44
CA GLY A 27 0.68 6.52 7.92
C GLY A 27 1.29 5.19 7.47
N THR A 28 0.59 4.40 6.66
CA THR A 28 1.08 3.12 6.10
C THR A 28 2.45 3.25 5.43
N SER A 29 2.74 4.36 4.74
CA SER A 29 4.02 4.55 4.06
C SER A 29 5.19 4.74 5.03
N LEU A 30 5.00 5.47 6.12
CA LEU A 30 6.03 5.62 7.17
C LEU A 30 6.32 4.27 7.82
N LEU A 31 5.27 3.57 8.23
CA LEU A 31 5.40 2.23 8.84
C LEU A 31 6.10 1.26 7.88
N PHE A 32 5.69 1.21 6.62
CA PHE A 32 6.29 0.38 5.59
C PHE A 32 7.78 0.67 5.37
N ASN A 33 8.15 1.97 5.31
CA ASN A 33 9.54 2.36 5.15
C ASN A 33 10.40 1.94 6.35
N LEU A 34 9.89 2.11 7.58
CA LEU A 34 10.61 1.69 8.79
C LEU A 34 10.79 0.18 8.86
N LEU A 35 9.73 -0.59 8.57
CA LEU A 35 9.78 -2.05 8.53
C LEU A 35 10.70 -2.57 7.41
N SER A 36 10.84 -1.85 6.29
CA SER A 36 11.72 -2.23 5.18
C SER A 36 13.22 -2.10 5.51
N LEU A 37 13.58 -1.50 6.64
CA LEU A 37 14.97 -1.43 7.12
C LEU A 37 15.46 -2.76 7.73
N ASP A 38 14.54 -3.66 8.06
CA ASP A 38 14.88 -5.00 8.50
C ASP A 38 15.32 -5.86 7.31
N ILE A 39 16.50 -6.49 7.44
CA ILE A 39 17.05 -7.38 6.41
C ILE A 39 16.25 -8.66 6.23
N ALA A 40 15.44 -9.05 7.22
CA ALA A 40 14.53 -10.18 7.12
C ALA A 40 13.34 -9.88 6.21
N HIS A 41 13.04 -8.60 5.98
CA HIS A 41 11.98 -8.14 5.09
C HIS A 41 12.53 -7.81 3.69
N ARG A 42 11.84 -8.25 2.67
CA ARG A 42 12.02 -7.80 1.29
C ARG A 42 10.74 -7.19 0.77
N SER A 43 10.83 -5.97 0.25
CA SER A 43 9.75 -5.35 -0.53
C SER A 43 10.13 -5.34 -2.01
N PRO A 44 9.17 -5.44 -2.93
CA PRO A 44 9.47 -5.31 -4.34
C PRO A 44 9.95 -3.88 -4.61
N MET A 45 10.99 -3.73 -5.39
CA MET A 45 11.47 -2.42 -5.83
C MET A 45 10.62 -1.94 -7.02
N TYR A 46 10.47 -0.64 -7.19
CA TYR A 46 9.68 -0.07 -8.29
C TYR A 46 10.11 -0.61 -9.66
N TRP A 47 11.42 -0.76 -9.92
CA TRP A 47 11.90 -1.33 -11.18
C TRP A 47 11.52 -2.82 -11.36
N GLU A 48 11.39 -3.59 -10.27
CA GLU A 48 10.99 -5.00 -10.32
C GLU A 48 9.52 -5.12 -10.74
N ILE A 49 8.68 -4.23 -10.22
CA ILE A 49 7.25 -4.20 -10.57
C ILE A 49 7.06 -3.76 -12.03
N MET A 50 7.72 -2.70 -12.45
CA MET A 50 7.55 -2.15 -13.80
C MET A 50 8.17 -3.03 -14.89
N HIS A 51 9.23 -3.77 -14.57
CA HIS A 51 10.02 -4.53 -15.53
C HIS A 51 10.37 -5.93 -15.02
N LEU A 52 9.39 -6.68 -14.51
CA LEU A 52 9.61 -8.04 -14.01
C LEU A 52 10.25 -8.94 -15.05
N MET A 53 9.68 -8.96 -16.26
CA MET A 53 10.08 -9.92 -17.30
C MET A 53 10.85 -9.28 -18.46
N PRO A 54 11.81 -10.02 -19.03
CA PRO A 54 12.44 -11.26 -18.57
C PRO A 54 13.21 -11.03 -17.29
N LEU A 55 13.36 -12.02 -16.40
CA LEU A 55 14.01 -11.84 -15.10
C LEU A 55 15.44 -11.29 -15.22
N ALA A 56 15.78 -10.31 -14.37
CA ALA A 56 17.12 -9.73 -14.30
C ALA A 56 18.05 -10.61 -13.45
N LYS A 57 18.59 -11.69 -14.05
CA LYS A 57 19.42 -12.68 -13.35
C LYS A 57 20.83 -12.18 -13.01
N THR A 58 21.32 -11.14 -13.68
CA THR A 58 22.69 -10.61 -13.48
C THR A 58 22.65 -9.18 -12.92
N GLN A 59 23.69 -8.78 -12.19
CA GLN A 59 23.83 -7.42 -11.67
C GLN A 59 23.80 -6.37 -12.80
N THR A 60 24.40 -6.66 -13.95
CA THR A 60 24.36 -5.77 -15.13
C THR A 60 22.93 -5.60 -15.64
N ALA A 61 22.14 -6.69 -15.72
CA ALA A 61 20.75 -6.62 -16.14
C ALA A 61 19.90 -5.80 -15.14
N ARG A 62 20.13 -5.95 -13.82
CA ARG A 62 19.47 -5.15 -12.79
C ARG A 62 19.78 -3.67 -12.95
N LYS A 63 21.06 -3.28 -13.03
CA LYS A 63 21.48 -1.89 -13.22
C LYS A 63 20.91 -1.25 -14.49
N ARG A 64 20.82 -2.01 -15.60
CA ARG A 64 20.20 -1.53 -16.84
C ARG A 64 18.71 -1.22 -16.64
N ARG A 65 17.97 -2.03 -15.89
CA ARG A 65 16.55 -1.79 -15.59
C ARG A 65 16.34 -0.64 -14.63
N GLU A 66 17.15 -0.55 -13.58
CA GLU A 66 17.14 0.60 -12.67
C GLU A 66 17.35 1.90 -13.44
N PHE A 67 18.33 1.94 -14.34
CA PHE A 67 18.59 3.10 -15.18
C PHE A 67 17.42 3.40 -16.12
N LYS A 68 16.88 2.38 -16.81
CA LYS A 68 15.70 2.52 -17.67
C LYS A 68 14.53 3.09 -16.90
N THR A 69 14.19 2.50 -15.75
CA THR A 69 13.09 2.92 -14.89
C THR A 69 13.26 4.37 -14.38
N ASN A 70 14.46 4.74 -13.97
CA ASN A 70 14.73 6.13 -13.56
C ASN A 70 14.57 7.12 -14.72
N THR A 71 14.93 6.71 -15.94
CA THR A 71 14.75 7.52 -17.16
C THR A 71 13.26 7.70 -17.47
N GLU A 72 12.48 6.62 -17.41
CA GLU A 72 11.01 6.66 -17.59
C GLU A 72 10.33 7.54 -16.54
N LEU A 73 10.71 7.42 -15.27
CA LEU A 73 10.22 8.29 -14.19
C LEU A 73 10.56 9.76 -14.42
N LYS A 74 11.79 10.05 -14.88
CA LYS A 74 12.20 11.41 -15.21
C LYS A 74 11.37 11.98 -16.36
N LEU A 75 11.15 11.18 -17.40
CA LEU A 75 10.33 11.57 -18.54
C LEU A 75 8.88 11.82 -18.11
N ALA A 76 8.28 10.89 -17.36
CA ALA A 76 6.91 11.04 -16.84
C ALA A 76 6.75 12.33 -16.01
N LYS A 77 7.71 12.64 -15.11
CA LYS A 77 7.72 13.89 -14.31
C LYS A 77 7.95 15.14 -15.14
N THR A 78 8.50 15.01 -16.34
CA THR A 78 8.67 16.14 -17.27
C THR A 78 7.40 16.40 -18.06
N ILE A 79 6.72 15.33 -18.52
CA ILE A 79 5.46 15.42 -19.26
C ILE A 79 4.32 15.82 -18.33
N ILE A 80 4.30 15.29 -17.10
CA ILE A 80 3.27 15.54 -16.09
C ILE A 80 3.92 16.09 -14.81
N PRO A 81 4.23 17.41 -14.76
CA PRO A 81 4.95 17.99 -13.62
C PRO A 81 4.27 17.81 -12.26
N LYS A 82 2.93 17.69 -12.24
CA LYS A 82 2.14 17.45 -11.02
C LYS A 82 2.46 16.13 -10.33
N LEU A 83 2.97 15.13 -11.06
CA LEU A 83 3.42 13.86 -10.48
C LEU A 83 4.57 14.02 -9.48
N ARG A 84 5.33 15.12 -9.56
CA ARG A 84 6.43 15.42 -8.62
C ARG A 84 5.94 15.63 -7.18
N ALA A 85 4.71 16.12 -7.01
CA ALA A 85 4.12 16.42 -5.71
C ALA A 85 3.41 15.21 -5.08
N ILE A 86 3.15 14.15 -5.85
CA ILE A 86 2.32 13.02 -5.40
C ILE A 86 3.13 12.06 -4.53
N HIS A 87 4.29 11.62 -5.02
CA HIS A 87 5.14 10.64 -4.33
C HIS A 87 6.57 10.68 -4.86
N THR A 88 7.56 10.58 -3.95
CA THR A 88 8.97 10.48 -4.36
C THR A 88 9.31 9.04 -4.72
N ILE A 89 9.11 8.67 -5.99
CA ILE A 89 9.44 7.35 -6.50
C ILE A 89 10.81 7.36 -7.17
N ARG A 90 11.62 6.32 -6.90
CA ARG A 90 12.88 5.98 -7.57
C ARG A 90 12.83 4.51 -7.99
N ALA A 91 13.64 4.11 -8.95
CA ALA A 91 13.69 2.71 -9.37
C ALA A 91 13.97 1.73 -8.21
N THR A 92 14.80 2.15 -7.26
CA THR A 92 15.26 1.33 -6.12
C THR A 92 14.53 1.64 -4.81
N THR A 93 13.39 2.29 -4.83
CA THR A 93 12.53 2.41 -3.64
C THR A 93 11.58 1.23 -3.55
N PRO A 94 11.28 0.72 -2.33
CA PRO A 94 10.16 -0.19 -2.11
C PRO A 94 8.86 0.39 -2.67
N GLU A 95 8.02 -0.46 -3.29
CA GLU A 95 6.80 -0.02 -3.96
C GLU A 95 5.58 -0.83 -3.53
N GLU A 96 4.42 -0.26 -3.74
CA GLU A 96 3.13 -0.81 -3.34
C GLU A 96 2.62 -1.89 -4.31
N CYS A 97 1.84 -2.84 -3.81
CA CYS A 97 1.26 -3.92 -4.60
C CYS A 97 0.20 -3.45 -5.60
N GLN A 98 -0.34 -2.24 -5.44
CA GLN A 98 -1.37 -1.68 -6.32
C GLN A 98 -0.99 -1.72 -7.80
N GLN A 99 0.29 -1.60 -8.13
CA GLN A 99 0.76 -1.69 -9.52
C GLN A 99 0.56 -3.08 -10.11
N ILE A 100 0.64 -4.14 -9.29
CA ILE A 100 0.34 -5.51 -9.71
C ILE A 100 -1.16 -5.67 -9.99
N ALA A 101 -2.02 -5.10 -9.13
CA ALA A 101 -3.46 -5.06 -9.31
C ALA A 101 -3.86 -4.26 -10.57
N THR A 102 -3.10 -3.20 -10.90
CA THR A 102 -3.29 -2.40 -12.11
C THR A 102 -3.14 -3.26 -13.38
N MET A 103 -2.20 -4.20 -13.41
CA MET A 103 -2.03 -5.13 -14.55
C MET A 103 -3.24 -6.04 -14.77
N ASN A 104 -4.07 -6.25 -13.75
CA ASN A 104 -5.32 -7.01 -13.81
C ASN A 104 -6.57 -6.13 -14.03
N ILE A 105 -6.39 -4.83 -14.26
CA ILE A 105 -7.48 -3.85 -14.35
C ILE A 105 -8.40 -3.95 -13.11
N ARG A 106 -7.82 -4.12 -11.92
CA ARG A 106 -8.51 -4.18 -10.62
C ARG A 106 -7.75 -3.37 -9.57
N SER A 107 -7.60 -2.05 -9.83
CA SER A 107 -6.88 -1.15 -8.94
C SER A 107 -7.65 0.15 -8.75
N PHE A 108 -7.73 0.62 -7.52
CA PHE A 108 -8.32 1.93 -7.20
C PHE A 108 -7.56 3.11 -7.85
N VAL A 109 -6.36 2.89 -8.36
CA VAL A 109 -5.58 3.93 -9.07
C VAL A 109 -6.37 4.52 -10.24
N TYR A 110 -7.19 3.72 -10.93
CA TYR A 110 -7.97 4.21 -12.07
C TYR A 110 -9.03 5.23 -11.64
N MET A 111 -9.67 5.06 -10.47
CA MET A 111 -10.59 6.07 -9.95
C MET A 111 -9.88 7.36 -9.51
N CYS A 112 -8.59 7.26 -9.17
CA CYS A 112 -7.77 8.45 -8.91
C CYS A 112 -7.37 9.19 -10.20
N MET A 113 -7.31 8.49 -11.35
CA MET A 113 -6.90 9.07 -12.64
C MET A 113 -8.08 9.68 -13.42
N ALA A 114 -9.27 9.13 -13.26
CA ALA A 114 -10.45 9.54 -14.02
C ALA A 114 -11.73 9.42 -13.18
N ASP A 115 -12.76 10.10 -13.61
CA ASP A 115 -14.13 9.90 -13.13
C ASP A 115 -14.71 8.67 -13.85
N VAL A 116 -14.91 7.57 -13.11
CA VAL A 116 -15.30 6.26 -13.64
C VAL A 116 -16.22 5.52 -12.64
N PRO A 117 -17.42 6.04 -12.37
CA PRO A 117 -18.31 5.53 -11.32
C PRO A 117 -18.69 4.05 -11.53
N GLU A 118 -18.98 3.62 -12.77
CA GLU A 118 -19.30 2.21 -13.06
C GLU A 118 -18.12 1.28 -12.77
N TYR A 119 -16.90 1.76 -12.95
CA TYR A 119 -15.71 0.99 -12.61
C TYR A 119 -15.50 0.91 -11.09
N VAL A 120 -15.86 1.94 -10.35
CA VAL A 120 -15.83 1.91 -8.87
C VAL A 120 -16.82 0.87 -8.35
N GLU A 121 -18.04 0.85 -8.89
CA GLU A 121 -19.03 -0.19 -8.57
C GLU A 121 -18.54 -1.59 -8.96
N TYR A 122 -17.91 -1.73 -10.11
CA TYR A 122 -17.27 -2.99 -10.50
C TYR A 122 -16.23 -3.44 -9.49
N LEU A 123 -15.34 -2.54 -9.02
CA LEU A 123 -14.31 -2.88 -8.03
C LEU A 123 -14.92 -3.36 -6.70
N LYS A 124 -15.99 -2.75 -6.24
CA LYS A 124 -16.67 -3.11 -4.99
C LYS A 124 -17.30 -4.51 -5.06
N ASN A 125 -17.76 -4.92 -6.24
CA ASN A 125 -18.56 -6.15 -6.43
C ASN A 125 -17.80 -7.30 -7.10
N THR A 126 -16.57 -7.07 -7.59
CA THR A 126 -15.81 -8.11 -8.30
C THR A 126 -14.93 -8.93 -7.36
N SER A 127 -14.67 -10.21 -7.71
CA SER A 127 -13.68 -11.01 -7.00
C SER A 127 -12.25 -10.58 -7.32
N PHE A 128 -11.42 -10.51 -6.30
CA PHE A 128 -9.97 -10.28 -6.42
C PHE A 128 -9.15 -11.57 -6.41
N ASP A 129 -9.75 -12.74 -6.49
CA ASP A 129 -9.04 -14.03 -6.55
C ASP A 129 -7.98 -14.06 -7.66
N SER A 130 -8.31 -13.56 -8.85
CA SER A 130 -7.35 -13.52 -9.96
C SER A 130 -6.19 -12.57 -9.70
N VAL A 131 -6.44 -11.47 -8.97
CA VAL A 131 -5.39 -10.51 -8.59
C VAL A 131 -4.38 -11.18 -7.68
N PHE A 132 -4.83 -11.88 -6.62
CA PHE A 132 -3.93 -12.52 -5.66
C PHE A 132 -3.26 -13.76 -6.22
N LYS A 133 -3.88 -14.51 -7.12
CA LYS A 133 -3.20 -15.56 -7.91
C LYS A 133 -2.06 -14.98 -8.75
N TRP A 134 -2.28 -13.85 -9.42
CA TRP A 134 -1.27 -13.16 -10.20
C TRP A 134 -0.17 -12.57 -9.31
N HIS A 135 -0.58 -11.98 -8.20
CA HIS A 135 0.30 -11.45 -7.17
C HIS A 135 1.26 -12.53 -6.65
N LYS A 136 0.75 -13.71 -6.31
CA LYS A 136 1.58 -14.85 -5.90
C LYS A 136 2.59 -15.26 -6.97
N LYS A 137 2.14 -15.44 -8.21
CA LYS A 137 3.02 -15.75 -9.35
C LYS A 137 4.13 -14.71 -9.53
N PHE A 138 3.80 -13.44 -9.30
CA PHE A 138 4.76 -12.34 -9.39
C PHE A 138 5.89 -12.49 -8.36
N TYR A 139 5.56 -12.76 -7.10
CA TYR A 139 6.56 -12.94 -6.03
C TYR A 139 7.35 -14.24 -6.18
N GLN A 140 6.72 -15.33 -6.58
CA GLN A 140 7.42 -16.56 -6.93
C GLN A 140 8.48 -16.32 -8.01
N ALA A 141 8.16 -15.56 -9.04
CA ALA A 141 9.15 -15.20 -10.07
C ALA A 141 10.30 -14.35 -9.53
N LEU A 142 10.03 -13.40 -8.61
CA LEU A 142 11.07 -12.61 -7.96
C LEU A 142 12.00 -13.47 -7.10
N GLU A 143 11.49 -14.52 -6.47
CA GLU A 143 12.25 -15.44 -5.62
C GLU A 143 13.26 -16.29 -6.40
N LEU A 144 13.14 -16.41 -7.71
CA LEU A 144 14.18 -17.00 -8.54
C LEU A 144 15.52 -16.23 -8.50
N ASN A 145 15.48 -14.97 -8.02
CA ASN A 145 16.66 -14.15 -7.75
C ASN A 145 17.09 -14.17 -6.27
N GLY A 146 16.52 -15.08 -5.46
CA GLY A 146 16.76 -15.23 -4.04
C GLY A 146 15.48 -15.08 -3.22
N LYS A 147 15.18 -16.11 -2.41
CA LYS A 147 14.03 -16.14 -1.52
C LYS A 147 14.33 -15.31 -0.26
N PRO A 148 13.48 -14.36 0.14
CA PRO A 148 13.66 -13.62 1.38
C PRO A 148 13.21 -14.47 2.58
N THR A 149 13.51 -14.00 3.80
CA THR A 149 12.92 -14.59 5.02
C THR A 149 11.42 -14.36 5.02
N ARG A 150 10.98 -13.13 4.67
CA ARG A 150 9.56 -12.80 4.46
C ARG A 150 9.38 -11.63 3.50
N TRP A 151 8.25 -11.59 2.83
CA TRP A 151 7.85 -10.43 2.04
C TRP A 151 7.20 -9.39 2.94
N LEU A 152 7.59 -8.12 2.79
CA LEU A 152 6.89 -6.97 3.35
C LEU A 152 6.15 -6.26 2.23
N LEU A 153 4.83 -6.28 2.30
CA LEU A 153 3.93 -5.85 1.23
C LEU A 153 2.97 -4.77 1.73
N LYS A 154 2.58 -3.87 0.87
CA LYS A 154 1.66 -2.79 1.22
C LYS A 154 0.75 -2.44 0.05
N ASP A 155 -0.53 -2.30 0.35
CA ASP A 155 -1.53 -1.65 -0.50
C ASP A 155 -2.73 -1.30 0.37
N PRO A 156 -3.23 -0.06 0.38
CA PRO A 156 -4.42 0.29 1.14
C PRO A 156 -5.65 -0.57 0.81
N SER A 157 -5.81 -1.00 -0.45
CA SER A 157 -6.96 -1.81 -0.86
C SER A 157 -6.94 -3.24 -0.31
N HIS A 158 -5.81 -3.73 0.18
CA HIS A 158 -5.71 -5.06 0.76
C HIS A 158 -6.70 -5.29 1.91
N ILE A 159 -7.09 -4.21 2.62
CA ILE A 159 -8.03 -4.32 3.75
C ILE A 159 -9.38 -4.92 3.34
N GLY A 160 -9.86 -4.64 2.12
CA GLY A 160 -11.11 -5.21 1.61
C GLY A 160 -10.99 -6.63 1.05
N HIS A 161 -9.82 -7.29 1.18
CA HIS A 161 -9.55 -8.54 0.46
C HIS A 161 -8.80 -9.58 1.30
N LEU A 162 -8.94 -9.56 2.63
CA LEU A 162 -8.22 -10.46 3.54
C LEU A 162 -8.45 -11.95 3.24
N PRO A 163 -9.68 -12.44 2.94
CA PRO A 163 -9.91 -13.84 2.62
C PRO A 163 -9.20 -14.28 1.32
N GLN A 164 -9.16 -13.39 0.30
CA GLN A 164 -8.49 -13.70 -0.95
C GLN A 164 -6.96 -13.75 -0.79
N ILE A 165 -6.42 -12.88 0.09
CA ILE A 165 -5.01 -12.93 0.48
C ILE A 165 -4.70 -14.26 1.19
N LEU A 166 -5.47 -14.64 2.20
CA LEU A 166 -5.26 -15.86 2.96
C LEU A 166 -5.41 -17.13 2.13
N LYS A 167 -6.25 -17.11 1.11
CA LYS A 167 -6.40 -18.21 0.15
C LYS A 167 -5.08 -18.51 -0.59
N GLU A 168 -4.33 -17.47 -0.94
CA GLU A 168 -3.05 -17.61 -1.66
C GLU A 168 -1.84 -17.66 -0.71
N TYR A 169 -1.96 -17.04 0.47
CA TYR A 169 -0.92 -16.93 1.50
C TYR A 169 -1.50 -17.30 2.89
N PRO A 170 -1.67 -18.59 3.18
CA PRO A 170 -2.34 -19.03 4.42
C PRO A 170 -1.69 -18.52 5.72
N ASN A 171 -0.37 -18.31 5.69
CA ASN A 171 0.41 -17.82 6.84
C ASN A 171 0.63 -16.29 6.79
N ALA A 172 -0.10 -15.57 5.95
CA ALA A 172 0.03 -14.11 5.88
C ALA A 172 -0.23 -13.46 7.24
N LYS A 173 0.57 -12.45 7.57
CA LYS A 173 0.36 -11.60 8.74
C LYS A 173 0.03 -10.18 8.32
N PHE A 174 -0.71 -9.47 9.15
CA PHE A 174 -1.21 -8.13 8.85
C PHE A 174 -0.82 -7.15 9.95
N ILE A 175 -0.41 -5.96 9.54
CA ILE A 175 -0.22 -4.82 10.44
C ILE A 175 -1.18 -3.75 9.97
N HIS A 176 -2.23 -3.51 10.76
CA HIS A 176 -3.28 -2.56 10.44
C HIS A 176 -3.04 -1.25 11.20
N ILE A 177 -2.70 -0.20 10.47
CA ILE A 177 -2.54 1.13 11.05
C ILE A 177 -3.84 1.94 10.89
N HIS A 178 -4.34 2.45 12.02
CA HIS A 178 -5.58 3.20 12.14
C HIS A 178 -5.33 4.69 12.27
N ARG A 179 -6.13 5.48 11.61
CA ARG A 179 -6.13 6.94 11.70
C ARG A 179 -7.55 7.45 11.54
N ASP A 180 -7.84 8.59 12.18
CA ASP A 180 -9.15 9.26 12.03
C ASP A 180 -9.49 9.43 10.55
N PRO A 181 -10.63 8.86 10.09
CA PRO A 181 -11.07 8.99 8.71
C PRO A 181 -11.25 10.44 8.24
N THR A 182 -11.58 11.38 9.16
CA THR A 182 -11.74 12.80 8.81
C THR A 182 -10.44 13.40 8.25
N GLU A 183 -9.28 12.96 8.76
CA GLU A 183 -7.97 13.39 8.28
C GLU A 183 -7.54 12.62 7.02
N SER A 184 -7.73 11.30 7.04
CA SER A 184 -7.30 10.41 5.97
C SER A 184 -8.05 10.68 4.67
N VAL A 185 -9.38 10.84 4.73
CA VAL A 185 -10.26 11.10 3.57
C VAL A 185 -9.92 12.44 2.93
N ALA A 186 -9.83 13.52 3.69
CA ALA A 186 -9.50 14.85 3.16
C ALA A 186 -8.15 14.84 2.41
N SER A 187 -7.14 14.20 3.01
CA SER A 187 -5.83 14.07 2.41
C SER A 187 -5.84 13.21 1.14
N PHE A 188 -6.65 12.14 1.10
CA PHE A 188 -6.75 11.29 -0.08
C PHE A 188 -7.56 11.94 -1.20
N CYS A 189 -8.62 12.69 -0.90
CA CYS A 189 -9.34 13.51 -1.88
C CYS A 189 -8.41 14.51 -2.56
N SER A 190 -7.55 15.18 -1.80
CA SER A 190 -6.55 16.11 -2.36
C SER A 190 -5.52 15.40 -3.25
N LEU A 191 -5.07 14.20 -2.86
CA LEU A 191 -4.22 13.36 -3.71
C LEU A 191 -4.93 13.02 -5.02
N THR A 192 -6.16 12.51 -4.95
CA THR A 192 -7.00 12.15 -6.11
C THR A 192 -7.22 13.34 -7.03
N LYS A 193 -7.55 14.53 -6.48
CA LYS A 193 -7.64 15.77 -7.23
C LYS A 193 -6.37 16.06 -8.04
N ASN A 194 -5.20 15.98 -7.40
CA ASN A 194 -3.93 16.25 -8.07
C ASN A 194 -3.63 15.22 -9.17
N VAL A 195 -3.96 13.95 -8.95
CA VAL A 195 -3.80 12.89 -9.95
C VAL A 195 -4.78 13.15 -11.12
N ARG A 196 -6.08 13.35 -10.88
CA ARG A 196 -7.06 13.65 -11.95
C ARG A 196 -6.66 14.87 -12.77
N LEU A 197 -6.15 15.93 -12.14
CA LEU A 197 -5.63 17.11 -12.84
C LEU A 197 -4.40 16.87 -13.71
N ALA A 198 -3.70 15.75 -13.51
CA ALA A 198 -2.60 15.34 -14.40
C ALA A 198 -3.12 14.74 -15.72
N PHE A 199 -4.34 14.21 -15.74
CA PHE A 199 -4.95 13.53 -16.88
C PHE A 199 -6.17 14.28 -17.46
N SER A 200 -6.77 15.22 -16.71
CA SER A 200 -7.96 15.98 -17.13
C SER A 200 -7.80 17.48 -16.87
N LYS A 201 -8.39 18.30 -17.74
CA LYS A 201 -8.43 19.76 -17.57
C LYS A 201 -9.56 20.22 -16.63
N LYS A 202 -10.63 19.43 -16.54
CA LYS A 202 -11.80 19.71 -15.68
C LYS A 202 -12.00 18.52 -14.75
N ILE A 203 -12.26 18.81 -13.51
CA ILE A 203 -12.57 17.82 -12.47
C ILE A 203 -13.74 18.34 -11.64
N ASP A 204 -14.55 17.44 -11.14
CA ASP A 204 -15.57 17.69 -10.14
C ASP A 204 -15.01 17.25 -8.76
N THR A 205 -14.86 18.21 -7.84
CA THR A 205 -14.30 17.93 -6.51
C THR A 205 -15.32 17.27 -5.59
N ASP A 206 -16.61 17.58 -5.74
CA ASP A 206 -17.69 16.97 -4.96
C ASP A 206 -17.85 15.49 -5.33
N ASP A 207 -17.69 15.16 -6.62
CA ASP A 207 -17.66 13.78 -7.08
C ASP A 207 -16.48 13.01 -6.49
N ILE A 208 -15.30 13.63 -6.45
CA ILE A 208 -14.13 13.02 -5.79
C ILE A 208 -14.45 12.69 -4.33
N GLY A 209 -15.04 13.62 -3.59
CA GLY A 209 -15.40 13.42 -2.19
C GLY A 209 -16.34 12.24 -1.99
N LYS A 210 -17.43 12.18 -2.76
CA LYS A 210 -18.44 11.10 -2.71
C LYS A 210 -17.82 9.75 -3.05
N THR A 211 -17.07 9.68 -4.16
CA THR A 211 -16.42 8.45 -4.64
C THR A 211 -15.42 7.92 -3.63
N VAL A 212 -14.61 8.79 -3.04
CA VAL A 212 -13.58 8.41 -2.05
C VAL A 212 -14.22 7.85 -0.78
N ILE A 213 -15.23 8.52 -0.23
CA ILE A 213 -15.92 8.04 0.97
C ILE A 213 -16.58 6.69 0.72
N ASP A 214 -17.36 6.58 -0.35
CA ASP A 214 -18.10 5.35 -0.68
C ASP A 214 -17.16 4.16 -0.84
N PHE A 215 -16.11 4.32 -1.65
CA PHE A 215 -15.16 3.24 -1.89
C PHE A 215 -14.40 2.80 -0.63
N TRP A 216 -13.88 3.75 0.16
CA TRP A 216 -13.08 3.40 1.33
C TRP A 216 -13.93 2.95 2.52
N ASN A 217 -15.15 3.47 2.68
CA ASN A 217 -16.08 2.94 3.68
C ASN A 217 -16.46 1.50 3.36
N HIS A 218 -16.78 1.19 2.09
CA HIS A 218 -17.05 -0.19 1.67
C HIS A 218 -15.88 -1.14 1.99
N ASN A 219 -14.65 -0.76 1.62
CA ASN A 219 -13.46 -1.60 1.87
C ASN A 219 -13.16 -1.76 3.36
N LEU A 220 -13.32 -0.71 4.18
CA LEU A 220 -13.13 -0.81 5.63
C LEU A 220 -14.18 -1.69 6.29
N THR A 221 -15.46 -1.51 5.96
CA THR A 221 -16.56 -2.31 6.51
C THR A 221 -16.35 -3.78 6.20
N LYS A 222 -16.02 -4.08 4.95
CA LYS A 222 -15.67 -5.45 4.52
C LYS A 222 -14.45 -5.98 5.27
N GLY A 223 -13.39 -5.18 5.40
CA GLY A 223 -12.18 -5.56 6.13
C GLY A 223 -12.41 -5.80 7.61
N MET A 224 -13.27 -5.02 8.28
CA MET A 224 -13.67 -5.25 9.67
C MET A 224 -14.42 -6.57 9.84
N GLU A 225 -15.25 -6.95 8.89
CA GLU A 225 -15.92 -8.24 8.91
C GLU A 225 -14.95 -9.39 8.65
N ASP A 226 -14.16 -9.30 7.57
CA ASP A 226 -13.21 -10.32 7.15
C ASP A 226 -12.16 -10.64 8.25
N ARG A 227 -11.70 -9.61 8.97
CA ARG A 227 -10.69 -9.78 10.03
C ARG A 227 -11.15 -10.56 11.24
N LYS A 228 -12.47 -10.72 11.46
CA LYS A 228 -13.01 -11.56 12.57
C LYS A 228 -12.57 -13.02 12.48
N SER A 229 -12.20 -13.48 11.30
CA SER A 229 -11.69 -14.83 11.04
C SER A 229 -10.18 -14.99 11.30
N LEU A 230 -9.44 -13.90 11.53
CA LEU A 230 -8.01 -13.92 11.81
C LEU A 230 -7.73 -14.28 13.27
N SER A 231 -6.68 -15.03 13.50
CA SER A 231 -6.17 -15.27 14.86
C SER A 231 -5.39 -14.04 15.36
N SER A 232 -5.25 -13.92 16.68
CA SER A 232 -4.56 -12.78 17.32
C SER A 232 -3.07 -12.67 16.97
N ASP A 233 -2.44 -13.74 16.51
CA ASP A 233 -1.06 -13.76 16.04
C ASP A 233 -0.91 -13.46 14.54
N GLN A 234 -2.03 -13.31 13.82
CA GLN A 234 -2.04 -12.95 12.40
C GLN A 234 -2.22 -11.46 12.16
N ILE A 235 -2.79 -10.70 13.10
CA ILE A 235 -3.06 -9.26 12.90
C ILE A 235 -2.70 -8.45 14.13
N VAL A 236 -2.04 -7.31 13.90
CA VAL A 236 -1.71 -6.32 14.94
C VAL A 236 -2.26 -4.96 14.53
N ASP A 237 -2.89 -4.28 15.48
CA ASP A 237 -3.43 -2.94 15.31
C ASP A 237 -2.46 -1.89 15.85
N ILE A 238 -2.29 -0.79 15.10
CA ILE A 238 -1.46 0.35 15.47
C ILE A 238 -2.28 1.63 15.33
N GLN A 239 -2.39 2.41 16.40
CA GLN A 239 -2.96 3.75 16.34
C GLN A 239 -1.91 4.74 15.80
N TYR A 240 -2.22 5.44 14.72
CA TYR A 240 -1.30 6.40 14.08
C TYR A 240 -0.83 7.49 15.03
N SER A 241 -1.75 8.05 15.83
CA SER A 241 -1.46 9.10 16.81
C SER A 241 -0.42 8.70 17.85
N GLU A 242 -0.40 7.43 18.26
CA GLU A 242 0.58 6.89 19.20
C GLU A 242 1.86 6.46 18.48
N PHE A 243 1.71 5.85 17.31
CA PHE A 243 2.85 5.42 16.49
C PHE A 243 3.81 6.57 16.18
N VAL A 244 3.31 7.75 15.81
CA VAL A 244 4.18 8.89 15.47
C VAL A 244 4.90 9.49 16.68
N LYS A 245 4.43 9.23 17.90
CA LYS A 245 5.11 9.66 19.12
C LYS A 245 6.32 8.79 19.44
N ASN A 246 6.16 7.46 19.29
CA ASN A 246 7.19 6.47 19.63
C ASN A 246 7.27 5.35 18.57
N PRO A 247 7.72 5.64 17.32
CA PRO A 247 7.66 4.67 16.23
C PRO A 247 8.45 3.39 16.51
N LEU A 248 9.63 3.50 17.13
CA LEU A 248 10.47 2.35 17.40
C LEU A 248 9.84 1.38 18.40
N ASP A 249 9.25 1.89 19.47
CA ASP A 249 8.60 1.05 20.49
C ASP A 249 7.37 0.34 19.92
N HIS A 250 6.58 1.03 19.10
CA HIS A 250 5.46 0.39 18.41
C HIS A 250 5.91 -0.72 17.46
N ILE A 251 7.02 -0.54 16.75
CA ILE A 251 7.57 -1.58 15.87
C ILE A 251 8.06 -2.77 16.71
N LYS A 252 8.76 -2.54 17.84
CA LYS A 252 9.18 -3.62 18.75
C LYS A 252 7.98 -4.42 19.25
N ASN A 253 6.96 -3.76 19.72
CA ASN A 253 5.72 -4.39 20.20
C ASN A 253 5.03 -5.19 19.07
N THR A 254 4.99 -4.64 17.85
CA THR A 254 4.45 -5.34 16.67
C THR A 254 5.22 -6.61 16.36
N TYR A 255 6.56 -6.57 16.40
CA TYR A 255 7.41 -7.74 16.19
C TYR A 255 7.14 -8.82 17.24
N GLN A 256 7.03 -8.42 18.51
CA GLN A 256 6.74 -9.33 19.62
C GLN A 256 5.37 -10.00 19.44
N GLN A 257 4.31 -9.24 19.09
CA GLN A 257 2.96 -9.79 18.88
C GLN A 257 2.90 -10.73 17.67
N LEU A 258 3.65 -10.45 16.61
CA LEU A 258 3.72 -11.29 15.40
C LEU A 258 4.72 -12.44 15.53
N ASN A 259 5.38 -12.62 16.70
CA ASN A 259 6.44 -13.59 16.92
C ASN A 259 7.60 -13.44 15.92
N PHE A 260 8.05 -12.20 15.70
CA PHE A 260 9.23 -11.88 14.90
C PHE A 260 10.41 -11.49 15.76
N ASP A 261 11.60 -11.95 15.38
CA ASP A 261 12.84 -11.51 16.01
C ASP A 261 13.27 -10.17 15.43
N MET A 262 13.55 -9.22 16.33
CA MET A 262 14.14 -7.94 15.97
C MET A 262 15.58 -7.86 16.41
N ASN A 263 16.50 -7.75 15.46
CA ASN A 263 17.91 -7.62 15.78
C ASN A 263 18.33 -6.18 16.05
N ILE A 264 19.40 -5.99 16.81
CA ILE A 264 19.92 -4.67 17.18
C ILE A 264 20.32 -3.81 15.96
N GLN A 265 20.72 -4.43 14.85
CA GLN A 265 21.07 -3.69 13.64
C GLN A 265 19.84 -3.04 13.00
N THR A 266 18.70 -3.72 13.01
CA THR A 266 17.41 -3.17 12.54
C THR A 266 16.99 -2.02 13.43
N GLU A 267 17.09 -2.18 14.76
CA GLU A 267 16.81 -1.12 15.73
C GLU A 267 17.61 0.15 15.43
N ASN A 268 18.94 0.00 15.33
CA ASN A 268 19.84 1.12 15.04
C ASN A 268 19.52 1.80 13.68
N LYS A 269 19.15 1.03 12.66
CA LYS A 269 18.75 1.61 11.36
C LYS A 269 17.47 2.42 11.46
N ILE A 270 16.46 1.92 12.18
CA ILE A 270 15.20 2.63 12.41
C ILE A 270 15.47 3.92 13.17
N GLN A 271 16.23 3.86 14.25
CA GLN A 271 16.56 5.05 15.03
C GLN A 271 17.28 6.10 14.18
N LYS A 272 18.32 5.68 13.44
CA LYS A 272 19.04 6.57 12.53
C LYS A 272 18.12 7.21 11.47
N TYR A 273 17.19 6.44 10.90
CA TYR A 273 16.22 6.93 9.92
C TYR A 273 15.33 8.03 10.51
N LEU A 274 14.82 7.82 11.74
CA LEU A 274 13.99 8.78 12.46
C LEU A 274 14.74 10.06 12.84
N GLU A 275 16.04 9.96 13.16
CA GLU A 275 16.91 11.11 13.45
C GLU A 275 17.21 11.96 12.21
N GLN A 276 17.38 11.32 11.04
CA GLN A 276 17.76 12.01 9.79
C GLN A 276 16.64 12.87 9.20
N ASP A 277 15.39 12.51 9.46
CA ASP A 277 14.25 13.28 8.92
C ASP A 277 13.20 13.58 10.01
N LYS A 278 13.54 14.52 10.88
CA LYS A 278 12.63 15.04 11.92
C LYS A 278 11.33 15.65 11.35
N ASN A 279 11.28 15.93 10.05
CA ASN A 279 10.09 16.47 9.38
C ASN A 279 9.17 15.38 8.82
N ILE A 280 9.61 14.12 8.71
CA ILE A 280 8.76 13.00 8.30
C ILE A 280 7.51 12.89 9.17
N LEU A 281 7.64 13.21 10.46
CA LEU A 281 6.55 13.17 11.43
C LEU A 281 5.71 14.45 11.46
N LYS A 282 6.14 15.54 10.79
CA LYS A 282 5.56 16.89 10.91
C LYS A 282 4.83 17.38 9.66
N ALA A 283 4.63 16.57 8.64
CA ALA A 283 4.00 17.04 7.41
C ALA A 283 2.50 17.35 7.65
N GLU A 284 2.22 18.54 8.15
CA GLU A 284 0.90 19.14 8.20
C GLU A 284 0.50 19.68 6.83
N HIS A 285 -0.13 18.88 6.02
CA HIS A 285 -0.90 19.38 4.89
C HIS A 285 -2.31 19.72 5.40
N ARG A 286 -2.68 20.99 5.38
CA ARG A 286 -4.04 21.43 5.70
C ARG A 286 -4.93 21.19 4.48
N TYR A 287 -5.79 20.21 4.56
CA TYR A 287 -6.84 19.93 3.59
C TYR A 287 -8.18 20.31 4.19
N THR A 288 -9.06 20.94 3.41
CA THR A 288 -10.42 21.25 3.83
C THR A 288 -11.38 20.26 3.22
N LEU A 289 -12.27 19.73 4.02
CA LEU A 289 -13.33 18.83 3.56
C LEU A 289 -14.30 19.54 2.62
N ASP A 290 -14.58 20.83 2.92
CA ASP A 290 -15.50 21.66 2.14
C ASP A 290 -15.13 21.78 0.66
N GLU A 291 -13.82 21.69 0.34
CA GLU A 291 -13.34 21.67 -1.04
C GLU A 291 -13.88 20.49 -1.86
N PHE A 292 -14.28 19.43 -1.17
CA PHE A 292 -14.77 18.17 -1.76
C PHE A 292 -16.27 17.94 -1.48
N GLY A 293 -17.01 19.00 -1.14
CA GLY A 293 -18.42 18.92 -0.80
C GLY A 293 -18.70 18.07 0.43
N LEU A 294 -17.73 17.91 1.34
CA LEU A 294 -17.78 17.07 2.52
C LEU A 294 -17.72 17.90 3.79
N ASN A 295 -18.30 17.37 4.85
CA ASN A 295 -18.13 17.89 6.19
C ASN A 295 -17.80 16.75 7.19
N GLN A 296 -17.36 17.12 8.38
CA GLN A 296 -17.00 16.13 9.40
C GLN A 296 -18.15 15.21 9.81
N LYS A 297 -19.40 15.73 9.79
CA LYS A 297 -20.57 14.96 10.16
C LYS A 297 -20.83 13.83 9.16
N ASP A 298 -20.66 14.11 7.88
CA ASP A 298 -20.82 13.10 6.82
C ASP A 298 -19.81 11.98 6.99
N ILE A 299 -18.52 12.32 7.22
CA ILE A 299 -17.48 11.30 7.42
C ILE A 299 -17.74 10.50 8.70
N LYS A 300 -18.02 11.16 9.82
CA LYS A 300 -18.35 10.49 11.08
C LYS A 300 -19.58 9.60 10.96
N GLY A 301 -20.57 9.98 10.15
CA GLY A 301 -21.74 9.17 9.85
C GLY A 301 -21.40 7.92 9.07
N GLN A 302 -20.65 8.06 7.98
CA GLN A 302 -20.28 6.95 7.10
C GLN A 302 -19.30 5.97 7.77
N PHE A 303 -18.30 6.46 8.50
CA PHE A 303 -17.28 5.64 9.17
C PHE A 303 -17.60 5.34 10.65
N LYS A 304 -18.86 5.51 11.09
CA LYS A 304 -19.28 5.41 12.49
C LYS A 304 -18.81 4.11 13.15
N GLU A 305 -19.04 2.98 12.53
CA GLU A 305 -18.68 1.68 13.10
C GLU A 305 -17.16 1.54 13.26
N TYR A 306 -16.39 1.94 12.24
CA TYR A 306 -14.93 1.97 12.31
C TYR A 306 -14.43 2.88 13.42
N MET A 307 -14.97 4.09 13.54
CA MET A 307 -14.56 5.06 14.56
C MET A 307 -14.87 4.57 15.98
N LEU A 308 -16.01 3.91 16.18
CA LEU A 308 -16.36 3.31 17.48
C LEU A 308 -15.44 2.12 17.85
N ASN A 309 -15.04 1.32 16.88
CA ASN A 309 -14.19 0.17 17.13
C ASN A 309 -12.73 0.56 17.44
N TYR A 310 -12.28 1.74 17.01
CA TYR A 310 -10.90 2.19 17.14
C TYR A 310 -10.73 3.52 17.89
N ASP A 311 -11.74 3.94 18.66
CA ASP A 311 -11.71 5.09 19.59
C ASP A 311 -11.34 6.44 18.92
N PHE A 312 -12.03 6.78 17.80
CA PHE A 312 -11.88 8.08 17.11
C PHE A 312 -13.05 9.03 17.37
#